data_efaeaeb12625605fe3a534daa5f77867
#
_entry.id   efaeaeb12625605fe3a534daa5f77867
#
_cell.length_a   1.000
_cell.length_b   1.000
_cell.length_c   1.000
_cell.angle_alpha   90.00
_cell.angle_beta   90.00
_cell.angle_gamma   90.00
#
_symmetry.space_group_name_H-M   'P 1'
#
loop_
_entity.id
_entity.type
_entity.pdbx_description
1 polymer ?
#
loop_
_entity_poly.entity_id
_entity_poly.type
_entity_poly.pdbx_seq_one_letter_code
_entity_poly.pdbx_strand_id
1 'polypeptide(L)'
;MEHRDWKNSLQETAGRHASRRGAFSAGLTALAVAAVLVFNLLAAQLPEQWAQIDLTGSGIYNISETSQDYLAGLEDDVVIHVLTDKDTLDTRIVRFLDIYADLSDHLTLEYTDPTVYPSALSQYGVGADTIVVTCEATGRQESFDISDIIGYDMMSYYYYGTYTETDFDGESLLTSAIDSVLTGVTRMVYE
;
A
#
# COMPACT_ATOMS: atom_id res chain seq x y z
N MET A 1 -69.14 46.41 -3.22
CA MET A 1 -68.96 44.94 -3.00
C MET A 1 -67.81 44.34 -3.85
N GLU A 2 -66.61 44.96 -3.86
CA GLU A 2 -65.57 44.63 -4.82
C GLU A 2 -64.16 44.48 -4.23
N HIS A 3 -64.06 44.39 -2.91
CA HIS A 3 -62.72 44.37 -2.26
C HIS A 3 -62.28 42.99 -1.71
N ARG A 4 -63.07 41.94 -1.97
CA ARG A 4 -62.78 40.58 -1.39
C ARG A 4 -62.13 39.62 -2.37
N ASP A 5 -62.27 39.80 -3.68
CA ASP A 5 -61.82 38.82 -4.69
C ASP A 5 -60.35 38.93 -5.05
N TRP A 6 -59.73 40.07 -4.97
CA TRP A 6 -58.32 40.22 -5.32
C TRP A 6 -57.33 39.57 -4.31
N LYS A 7 -57.72 39.49 -3.04
CA LYS A 7 -56.89 38.84 -2.02
C LYS A 7 -56.87 37.31 -2.21
N ASN A 8 -57.96 36.73 -2.62
CA ASN A 8 -58.05 35.31 -2.87
C ASN A 8 -57.27 34.91 -4.12
N SER A 9 -57.28 35.73 -5.17
CA SER A 9 -56.49 35.46 -6.39
C SER A 9 -54.98 35.55 -6.17
N LEU A 10 -54.53 36.45 -5.29
CA LEU A 10 -53.12 36.59 -4.93
C LEU A 10 -52.63 35.42 -4.06
N GLN A 11 -53.47 34.89 -3.17
CA GLN A 11 -53.15 33.72 -2.36
C GLN A 11 -53.07 32.44 -3.17
N GLU A 12 -53.96 32.22 -4.13
CA GLU A 12 -53.91 31.06 -5.03
C GLU A 12 -52.68 31.08 -5.95
N THR A 13 -52.29 32.26 -6.47
CA THR A 13 -51.12 32.41 -7.34
C THR A 13 -49.80 32.19 -6.57
N ALA A 14 -49.73 32.72 -5.34
CA ALA A 14 -48.59 32.55 -4.49
C ALA A 14 -48.39 31.06 -4.04
N GLY A 15 -49.50 30.38 -3.75
CA GLY A 15 -49.46 28.97 -3.36
C GLY A 15 -48.95 28.03 -4.49
N ARG A 16 -49.35 28.30 -5.74
CA ARG A 16 -48.91 27.51 -6.90
C ARG A 16 -47.42 27.69 -7.21
N HIS A 17 -46.88 28.91 -7.07
CA HIS A 17 -45.45 29.20 -7.29
C HIS A 17 -44.58 28.64 -6.15
N ALA A 18 -45.07 28.70 -4.91
CA ALA A 18 -44.37 28.13 -3.75
C ALA A 18 -44.31 26.61 -3.81
N SER A 19 -45.40 25.93 -4.22
CA SER A 19 -45.43 24.48 -4.34
C SER A 19 -44.53 23.94 -5.48
N ARG A 20 -44.47 24.63 -6.62
CA ARG A 20 -43.56 24.26 -7.72
C ARG A 20 -42.10 24.41 -7.36
N ARG A 21 -41.71 25.49 -6.65
CA ARG A 21 -40.34 25.68 -6.16
C ARG A 21 -39.99 24.67 -5.09
N GLY A 22 -40.92 24.37 -4.19
CA GLY A 22 -40.73 23.31 -3.17
C GLY A 22 -40.60 21.94 -3.75
N ALA A 23 -41.41 21.56 -4.75
CA ALA A 23 -41.33 20.28 -5.45
C ALA A 23 -40.02 20.15 -6.24
N PHE A 24 -39.56 21.23 -6.87
CA PHE A 24 -38.27 21.23 -7.57
C PHE A 24 -37.09 21.05 -6.62
N SER A 25 -37.10 21.74 -5.48
CA SER A 25 -36.08 21.62 -4.43
C SER A 25 -36.09 20.21 -3.83
N ALA A 26 -37.24 19.67 -3.52
CA ALA A 26 -37.38 18.29 -3.00
C ALA A 26 -36.89 17.26 -4.03
N GLY A 27 -37.20 17.45 -5.31
CA GLY A 27 -36.69 16.59 -6.39
C GLY A 27 -35.17 16.65 -6.54
N LEU A 28 -34.57 17.83 -6.45
CA LEU A 28 -33.12 18.00 -6.51
C LEU A 28 -32.42 17.34 -5.32
N THR A 29 -32.99 17.48 -4.12
CA THR A 29 -32.47 16.84 -2.91
C THR A 29 -32.55 15.32 -3.02
N ALA A 30 -33.67 14.79 -3.49
CA ALA A 30 -33.83 13.33 -3.70
C ALA A 30 -32.84 12.80 -4.75
N LEU A 31 -32.59 13.54 -5.83
CA LEU A 31 -31.61 13.20 -6.84
C LEU A 31 -30.19 13.20 -6.26
N ALA A 32 -29.83 14.21 -5.44
CA ALA A 32 -28.53 14.26 -4.79
C ALA A 32 -28.31 13.09 -3.83
N VAL A 33 -29.31 12.75 -3.02
CA VAL A 33 -29.24 11.58 -2.12
C VAL A 33 -29.11 10.28 -2.93
N ALA A 34 -29.87 10.13 -4.00
CA ALA A 34 -29.77 8.95 -4.87
C ALA A 34 -28.37 8.86 -5.51
N ALA A 35 -27.78 9.98 -5.96
CA ALA A 35 -26.43 9.99 -6.52
C ALA A 35 -25.37 9.59 -5.49
N VAL A 36 -25.47 10.03 -4.25
CA VAL A 36 -24.55 9.62 -3.16
C VAL A 36 -24.69 8.14 -2.85
N LEU A 37 -25.92 7.60 -2.82
CA LEU A 37 -26.14 6.17 -2.60
C LEU A 37 -25.55 5.32 -3.73
N VAL A 38 -25.77 5.71 -4.98
CA VAL A 38 -25.20 5.02 -6.15
C VAL A 38 -23.68 5.09 -6.12
N PHE A 39 -23.11 6.26 -5.79
CA PHE A 39 -21.66 6.41 -5.67
C PHE A 39 -21.08 5.50 -4.58
N ASN A 40 -21.71 5.44 -3.40
CA ASN A 40 -21.28 4.53 -2.33
C ASN A 40 -21.38 3.05 -2.73
N LEU A 41 -22.43 2.67 -3.46
CA LEU A 41 -22.57 1.29 -3.95
C LEU A 41 -21.50 0.95 -5.00
N LEU A 42 -21.16 1.88 -5.87
CA LEU A 42 -20.08 1.71 -6.85
C LEU A 42 -18.70 1.66 -6.15
N ALA A 43 -18.47 2.53 -5.17
CA ALA A 43 -17.25 2.53 -4.37
C ALA A 43 -17.06 1.20 -3.59
N ALA A 44 -18.15 0.62 -3.08
CA ALA A 44 -18.11 -0.66 -2.38
C ALA A 44 -17.85 -1.88 -3.30
N GLN A 45 -17.95 -1.71 -4.61
CA GLN A 45 -17.64 -2.75 -5.61
C GLN A 45 -16.22 -2.60 -6.19
N LEU A 46 -15.50 -1.53 -5.83
CA LEU A 46 -14.10 -1.39 -6.23
C LEU A 46 -13.28 -2.46 -5.51
N PRO A 47 -12.39 -3.18 -6.23
CA PRO A 47 -11.43 -4.06 -5.59
C PRO A 47 -10.64 -3.30 -4.53
N GLU A 48 -10.31 -3.94 -3.40
CA GLU A 48 -9.63 -3.30 -2.27
C GLU A 48 -8.32 -2.61 -2.69
N GLN A 49 -7.65 -3.12 -3.69
CA GLN A 49 -6.45 -2.53 -4.30
C GLN A 49 -6.69 -1.12 -4.91
N TRP A 50 -7.92 -0.76 -5.28
CA TRP A 50 -8.28 0.57 -5.80
C TRP A 50 -8.83 1.51 -4.72
N ALA A 51 -9.34 0.94 -3.61
CA ALA A 51 -9.88 1.71 -2.50
C ALA A 51 -8.79 2.27 -1.56
N GLN A 52 -7.57 1.76 -1.68
CA GLN A 52 -6.42 2.19 -0.87
C GLN A 52 -5.60 3.25 -1.63
N ILE A 53 -6.20 4.40 -1.87
CA ILE A 53 -5.42 5.60 -2.20
C ILE A 53 -4.60 5.91 -0.95
N ASP A 54 -3.28 5.76 -1.04
CA ASP A 54 -2.36 6.09 0.04
C ASP A 54 -2.37 7.60 0.26
N LEU A 55 -3.27 8.06 1.15
CA LEU A 55 -3.40 9.47 1.53
C LEU A 55 -2.26 9.92 2.46
N THR A 56 -1.43 9.00 2.92
CA THR A 56 -0.31 9.29 3.81
C THR A 56 0.94 9.76 3.08
N GLY A 57 0.94 9.74 1.72
CA GLY A 57 2.01 10.37 0.92
C GLY A 57 3.41 9.75 1.08
N SER A 58 3.50 8.55 1.63
CA SER A 58 4.79 7.91 1.91
C SER A 58 5.47 7.33 0.66
N GLY A 59 4.73 7.12 -0.44
CA GLY A 59 5.29 6.55 -1.68
C GLY A 59 5.88 5.14 -1.53
N ILE A 60 5.80 4.55 -0.34
CA ILE A 60 6.44 3.28 0.05
C ILE A 60 6.07 2.12 -0.90
N TYR A 61 4.87 2.17 -1.46
CA TYR A 61 4.36 1.13 -2.35
C TYR A 61 4.53 1.47 -3.85
N ASN A 62 5.14 2.63 -4.16
CA ASN A 62 5.45 3.03 -5.52
C ASN A 62 6.84 2.51 -5.89
N ILE A 63 6.89 1.28 -6.38
CA ILE A 63 8.13 0.70 -6.89
C ILE A 63 8.49 1.39 -8.21
N SER A 64 9.74 1.79 -8.37
CA SER A 64 10.21 2.54 -9.53
C SER A 64 10.02 1.76 -10.83
N GLU A 65 9.79 2.47 -11.94
CA GLU A 65 9.69 1.84 -13.27
C GLU A 65 10.95 1.02 -13.59
N THR A 66 12.12 1.50 -13.15
CA THR A 66 13.40 0.79 -13.35
C THR A 66 13.40 -0.57 -12.67
N SER A 67 12.92 -0.67 -11.41
CA SER A 67 12.83 -1.94 -10.70
C SER A 67 11.74 -2.83 -11.30
N GLN A 68 10.61 -2.27 -11.71
CA GLN A 68 9.55 -3.02 -12.38
C GLN A 68 10.04 -3.64 -13.69
N ASP A 69 10.72 -2.85 -14.54
CA ASP A 69 11.28 -3.33 -15.82
C ASP A 69 12.36 -4.40 -15.58
N TYR A 70 13.19 -4.22 -14.55
CA TYR A 70 14.21 -5.20 -14.16
C TYR A 70 13.59 -6.54 -13.74
N LEU A 71 12.59 -6.50 -12.86
CA LEU A 71 11.92 -7.69 -12.34
C LEU A 71 11.08 -8.40 -13.41
N ALA A 72 10.44 -7.65 -14.32
CA ALA A 72 9.72 -8.23 -15.45
C ALA A 72 10.64 -8.94 -16.45
N GLY A 73 11.93 -8.61 -16.46
CA GLY A 73 12.96 -9.24 -17.30
C GLY A 73 13.69 -10.41 -16.65
N LEU A 74 13.29 -10.89 -15.46
CA LEU A 74 13.91 -12.04 -14.81
C LEU A 74 13.67 -13.31 -15.62
N GLU A 75 14.73 -14.12 -15.77
CA GLU A 75 14.68 -15.42 -16.45
C GLU A 75 14.83 -16.57 -15.46
N ASP A 76 15.49 -16.35 -14.33
CA ASP A 76 15.74 -17.34 -13.29
C ASP A 76 14.80 -17.11 -12.09
N ASP A 77 14.39 -18.21 -11.45
CA ASP A 77 13.54 -18.16 -10.27
C ASP A 77 14.34 -17.75 -9.04
N VAL A 78 13.79 -16.76 -8.32
CA VAL A 78 14.34 -16.19 -7.09
C VAL A 78 13.35 -16.36 -5.97
N VAL A 79 13.81 -16.80 -4.81
CA VAL A 79 12.98 -16.96 -3.61
C VAL A 79 13.41 -15.97 -2.55
N ILE A 80 12.45 -15.22 -2.02
CA ILE A 80 12.60 -14.27 -0.91
C ILE A 80 12.09 -14.95 0.36
N HIS A 81 13.00 -15.36 1.24
CA HIS A 81 12.68 -15.99 2.52
C HIS A 81 12.69 -14.93 3.62
N VAL A 82 11.54 -14.70 4.25
CA VAL A 82 11.38 -13.76 5.37
C VAL A 82 11.39 -14.56 6.67
N LEU A 83 12.50 -14.50 7.39
CA LEU A 83 12.73 -15.32 8.59
C LEU A 83 12.29 -14.58 9.84
N THR A 84 10.99 -14.42 10.00
CA THR A 84 10.34 -13.78 11.15
C THR A 84 8.89 -14.28 11.26
N ASP A 85 8.27 -14.00 12.41
CA ASP A 85 6.83 -14.19 12.59
C ASP A 85 6.07 -13.08 11.82
N LYS A 86 5.34 -13.47 10.77
CA LYS A 86 4.58 -12.55 9.92
C LYS A 86 3.60 -11.68 10.71
N ASP A 87 3.02 -12.22 11.79
CA ASP A 87 2.01 -11.52 12.60
C ASP A 87 2.60 -10.40 13.46
N THR A 88 3.91 -10.44 13.72
CA THR A 88 4.64 -9.41 14.49
C THR A 88 5.34 -8.39 13.59
N LEU A 89 5.44 -8.66 12.30
CA LEU A 89 6.10 -7.78 11.34
C LEU A 89 5.26 -6.52 11.07
N ASP A 90 5.94 -5.38 10.84
CA ASP A 90 5.26 -4.15 10.44
C ASP A 90 4.42 -4.40 9.17
N THR A 91 3.14 -4.07 9.25
CA THR A 91 2.18 -4.31 8.15
C THR A 91 2.56 -3.59 6.85
N ARG A 92 3.32 -2.49 6.93
CA ARG A 92 3.84 -1.77 5.77
C ARG A 92 4.88 -2.61 5.03
N ILE A 93 5.76 -3.29 5.78
CA ILE A 93 6.78 -4.20 5.23
C ILE A 93 6.10 -5.40 4.59
N VAL A 94 5.16 -6.05 5.28
CA VAL A 94 4.40 -7.19 4.72
C VAL A 94 3.77 -6.82 3.39
N ARG A 95 3.05 -5.69 3.36
CA ARG A 95 2.36 -5.24 2.15
C ARG A 95 3.32 -4.88 1.02
N PHE A 96 4.43 -4.23 1.35
CA PHE A 96 5.47 -3.90 0.38
C PHE A 96 6.05 -5.17 -0.25
N LEU A 97 6.40 -6.18 0.57
CA LEU A 97 6.94 -7.46 0.10
C LEU A 97 5.94 -8.20 -0.79
N ASP A 98 4.66 -8.24 -0.41
CA ASP A 98 3.61 -8.86 -1.21
C ASP A 98 3.49 -8.16 -2.59
N ILE A 99 3.43 -6.81 -2.64
CA ILE A 99 3.38 -6.05 -3.90
C ILE A 99 4.65 -6.25 -4.73
N TYR A 100 5.82 -6.29 -4.10
CA TYR A 100 7.09 -6.45 -4.80
C TYR A 100 7.22 -7.83 -5.43
N ALA A 101 6.81 -8.88 -4.73
CA ALA A 101 6.81 -10.24 -5.25
C ALA A 101 5.84 -10.44 -6.42
N ASP A 102 4.71 -9.72 -6.43
CA ASP A 102 3.70 -9.77 -7.50
C ASP A 102 4.19 -9.13 -8.83
N LEU A 103 5.36 -8.46 -8.85
CA LEU A 103 5.90 -7.83 -10.06
C LEU A 103 6.50 -8.82 -11.06
N SER A 104 6.77 -10.06 -10.66
CA SER A 104 7.35 -11.09 -11.55
C SER A 104 6.88 -12.48 -11.17
N ASP A 105 6.53 -13.28 -12.18
CA ASP A 105 6.21 -14.70 -12.01
C ASP A 105 7.43 -15.54 -11.55
N HIS A 106 8.65 -14.98 -11.67
CA HIS A 106 9.90 -15.60 -11.21
C HIS A 106 10.26 -15.27 -9.76
N LEU A 107 9.43 -14.47 -9.05
CA LEU A 107 9.62 -14.16 -7.63
C LEU A 107 8.67 -14.99 -6.78
N THR A 108 9.22 -15.65 -5.77
CA THR A 108 8.44 -16.35 -4.75
C THR A 108 8.74 -15.76 -3.38
N LEU A 109 7.70 -15.46 -2.60
CA LEU A 109 7.80 -14.90 -1.25
C LEU A 109 7.37 -15.96 -0.24
N GLU A 110 8.26 -16.30 0.70
CA GLU A 110 8.03 -17.29 1.74
C GLU A 110 8.28 -16.71 3.13
N TYR A 111 7.31 -16.87 4.04
CA TYR A 111 7.45 -16.49 5.44
C TYR A 111 7.74 -17.75 6.27
N THR A 112 8.77 -17.70 7.09
CA THR A 112 9.13 -18.79 8.00
C THR A 112 9.37 -18.23 9.40
N ASP A 113 8.50 -18.61 10.35
CA ASP A 113 8.69 -18.26 11.74
C ASP A 113 9.82 -19.11 12.36
N PRO A 114 10.96 -18.49 12.75
CA PRO A 114 12.09 -19.21 13.33
C PRO A 114 11.82 -19.73 14.74
N THR A 115 10.77 -19.29 15.40
CA THR A 115 10.32 -19.86 16.69
C THR A 115 9.73 -21.24 16.47
N VAL A 116 9.04 -21.44 15.35
CA VAL A 116 8.44 -22.73 14.97
C VAL A 116 9.47 -23.62 14.25
N TYR A 117 10.28 -23.01 13.36
CA TYR A 117 11.27 -23.69 12.52
C TYR A 117 12.69 -23.14 12.73
N PRO A 118 13.33 -23.40 13.88
CA PRO A 118 14.68 -22.87 14.18
C PRO A 118 15.76 -23.32 13.22
N SER A 119 15.54 -24.46 12.52
CA SER A 119 16.48 -25.00 11.53
C SER A 119 16.65 -24.08 10.32
N ALA A 120 15.69 -23.23 10.01
CA ALA A 120 15.78 -22.29 8.90
C ALA A 120 16.94 -21.30 9.09
N LEU A 121 17.15 -20.79 10.31
CA LEU A 121 18.27 -19.91 10.62
C LEU A 121 19.62 -20.58 10.35
N SER A 122 19.76 -21.85 10.76
CA SER A 122 20.98 -22.62 10.53
C SER A 122 21.20 -22.97 9.06
N GLN A 123 20.12 -23.17 8.31
CA GLN A 123 20.15 -23.49 6.88
C GLN A 123 20.77 -22.35 6.08
N TYR A 124 20.39 -21.11 6.39
CA TYR A 124 20.89 -19.92 5.69
C TYR A 124 22.09 -19.27 6.38
N GLY A 125 22.42 -19.67 7.62
CA GLY A 125 23.53 -19.13 8.40
C GLY A 125 23.30 -17.70 8.88
N VAL A 126 22.04 -17.31 9.16
CA VAL A 126 21.62 -15.98 9.54
C VAL A 126 20.88 -15.96 10.89
N GLY A 127 20.58 -14.78 11.41
CA GLY A 127 19.75 -14.55 12.59
C GLY A 127 18.25 -14.56 12.29
N ALA A 128 17.45 -14.41 13.34
CA ALA A 128 16.02 -14.06 13.19
C ALA A 128 15.89 -12.63 12.66
N ASP A 129 14.70 -12.28 12.18
CA ASP A 129 14.36 -10.96 11.63
C ASP A 129 15.26 -10.58 10.42
N THR A 130 15.58 -11.57 9.60
CA THR A 130 16.40 -11.43 8.39
C THR A 130 15.61 -11.82 7.15
N ILE A 131 15.82 -11.12 6.05
CA ILE A 131 15.37 -11.51 4.72
C ILE A 131 16.55 -12.16 4.00
N VAL A 132 16.32 -13.36 3.44
CA VAL A 132 17.30 -14.09 2.64
C VAL A 132 16.76 -14.25 1.22
N VAL A 133 17.49 -13.76 0.25
CA VAL A 133 17.19 -13.92 -1.17
C VAL A 133 18.06 -15.05 -1.72
N THR A 134 17.44 -16.01 -2.40
CA THR A 134 18.15 -17.16 -2.97
C THR A 134 17.80 -17.35 -4.45
N CYS A 135 18.78 -17.79 -5.24
CA CYS A 135 18.55 -18.22 -6.62
C CYS A 135 19.15 -19.62 -6.79
N GLU A 136 18.31 -20.62 -7.07
CA GLU A 136 18.74 -22.00 -7.21
C GLU A 136 19.64 -22.19 -8.44
N ALA A 137 19.35 -21.49 -9.54
CA ALA A 137 20.12 -21.59 -10.78
C ALA A 137 21.60 -21.18 -10.59
N THR A 138 21.86 -20.18 -9.76
CA THR A 138 23.22 -19.70 -9.46
C THR A 138 23.83 -20.32 -8.22
N GLY A 139 23.01 -20.89 -7.33
CA GLY A 139 23.40 -21.43 -6.03
C GLY A 139 23.83 -20.34 -5.03
N ARG A 140 23.47 -19.07 -5.28
CA ARG A 140 23.85 -17.95 -4.44
C ARG A 140 22.72 -17.55 -3.50
N GLN A 141 23.13 -16.92 -2.40
CA GLN A 141 22.24 -16.27 -1.46
C GLN A 141 22.79 -14.90 -1.04
N GLU A 142 21.90 -13.98 -0.74
CA GLU A 142 22.18 -12.66 -0.16
C GLU A 142 21.20 -12.42 1.00
N SER A 143 21.61 -11.67 2.02
CA SER A 143 20.73 -11.45 3.18
C SER A 143 20.93 -10.04 3.76
N PHE A 144 19.84 -9.49 4.33
CA PHE A 144 19.86 -8.21 5.04
C PHE A 144 18.83 -8.25 6.19
N ASP A 145 19.03 -7.42 7.19
CA ASP A 145 18.15 -7.36 8.35
C ASP A 145 16.84 -6.63 8.01
N ILE A 146 15.71 -7.10 8.54
CA ILE A 146 14.41 -6.45 8.35
C ILE A 146 14.41 -5.02 8.91
N SER A 147 15.21 -4.77 9.95
CA SER A 147 15.38 -3.43 10.54
C SER A 147 15.99 -2.41 9.58
N ASP A 148 16.68 -2.85 8.52
CA ASP A 148 17.29 -1.95 7.54
C ASP A 148 16.27 -1.39 6.54
N ILE A 149 15.06 -1.97 6.48
CA ILE A 149 14.00 -1.52 5.57
C ILE A 149 13.45 -0.15 5.96
N ILE A 150 13.36 0.13 7.27
CA ILE A 150 12.86 1.41 7.78
C ILE A 150 14.00 2.11 8.50
N GLY A 151 14.47 3.20 7.90
CA GLY A 151 15.50 4.04 8.50
C GLY A 151 14.96 4.87 9.66
N TYR A 152 15.80 5.08 10.68
CA TYR A 152 15.47 5.90 11.85
C TYR A 152 16.57 6.91 12.16
N ASP A 153 16.15 8.15 12.46
CA ASP A 153 17.07 9.17 12.96
C ASP A 153 17.47 8.89 14.42
N MET A 154 18.63 8.27 14.58
CA MET A 154 19.20 7.96 15.90
C MET A 154 19.53 9.21 16.72
N MET A 155 19.76 10.38 16.07
CA MET A 155 20.01 11.64 16.78
C MET A 155 18.73 12.15 17.44
N SER A 156 17.59 12.03 16.78
CA SER A 156 16.27 12.34 17.38
C SER A 156 16.01 11.48 18.60
N TYR A 157 16.36 10.20 18.56
CA TYR A 157 16.23 9.33 19.72
C TYR A 157 17.15 9.78 20.88
N TYR A 158 18.41 10.11 20.59
CA TYR A 158 19.37 10.52 21.61
C TYR A 158 19.00 11.84 22.28
N TYR A 159 18.51 12.84 21.52
CA TYR A 159 18.19 14.16 22.06
C TYR A 159 16.78 14.30 22.60
N TYR A 160 15.81 13.61 22.01
CA TYR A 160 14.39 13.81 22.30
C TYR A 160 13.68 12.56 22.82
N GLY A 161 14.35 11.40 22.82
CA GLY A 161 13.76 10.12 23.25
C GLY A 161 12.67 9.58 22.32
N THR A 162 12.61 10.07 21.08
CA THR A 162 11.62 9.66 20.08
C THR A 162 12.32 9.15 18.82
N TYR A 163 11.84 8.01 18.31
CA TYR A 163 12.26 7.50 17.01
C TYR A 163 11.54 8.30 15.91
N THR A 164 12.29 8.90 15.01
CA THR A 164 11.73 9.55 13.81
C THR A 164 12.17 8.73 12.62
N GLU A 165 11.19 8.21 11.85
CA GLU A 165 11.46 7.51 10.61
C GLU A 165 12.00 8.48 9.57
N THR A 166 13.05 8.08 8.82
CA THR A 166 13.72 8.91 7.82
C THR A 166 13.37 8.48 6.41
N ASP A 167 13.37 7.19 6.15
CA ASP A 167 13.22 6.58 4.84
C ASP A 167 12.65 5.17 4.91
N PHE A 168 12.27 4.63 3.74
CA PHE A 168 11.86 3.26 3.54
C PHE A 168 12.67 2.70 2.34
N ASP A 169 13.66 1.86 2.63
CA ASP A 169 14.67 1.41 1.65
C ASP A 169 14.45 -0.01 1.13
N GLY A 170 13.25 -0.56 1.31
CA GLY A 170 12.92 -1.95 0.94
C GLY A 170 13.15 -2.27 -0.54
N GLU A 171 12.84 -1.33 -1.45
CA GLU A 171 13.05 -1.52 -2.89
C GLU A 171 14.54 -1.65 -3.23
N SER A 172 15.37 -0.77 -2.71
CA SER A 172 16.81 -0.76 -2.95
C SER A 172 17.48 -2.03 -2.43
N LEU A 173 17.15 -2.42 -1.18
CA LEU A 173 17.68 -3.64 -0.56
C LEU A 173 17.30 -4.90 -1.33
N LEU A 174 16.01 -5.06 -1.67
CA LEU A 174 15.54 -6.24 -2.41
C LEU A 174 16.12 -6.30 -3.82
N THR A 175 16.05 -5.19 -4.57
CA THR A 175 16.56 -5.17 -5.95
C THR A 175 18.06 -5.46 -5.98
N SER A 176 18.82 -4.90 -5.03
CA SER A 176 20.26 -5.17 -4.91
C SER A 176 20.57 -6.62 -4.53
N ALA A 177 19.80 -7.19 -3.61
CA ALA A 177 19.96 -8.61 -3.23
C ALA A 177 19.64 -9.56 -4.39
N ILE A 178 18.57 -9.28 -5.16
CA ILE A 178 18.21 -10.05 -6.36
C ILE A 178 19.32 -9.94 -7.42
N ASP A 179 19.80 -8.71 -7.71
CA ASP A 179 20.90 -8.52 -8.67
C ASP A 179 22.17 -9.27 -8.22
N SER A 180 22.49 -9.24 -6.92
CA SER A 180 23.65 -9.94 -6.35
C SER A 180 23.57 -11.46 -6.53
N VAL A 181 22.40 -12.08 -6.27
CA VAL A 181 22.27 -13.54 -6.43
C VAL A 181 22.26 -13.98 -7.88
N LEU A 182 21.82 -13.13 -8.81
CA LEU A 182 21.81 -13.43 -10.24
C LEU A 182 23.17 -13.18 -10.88
N THR A 183 23.78 -12.02 -10.67
CA THR A 183 25.00 -11.59 -11.35
C THR A 183 26.30 -11.92 -10.59
N GLY A 184 26.23 -12.08 -9.27
CA GLY A 184 27.38 -12.25 -8.38
C GLY A 184 28.16 -10.96 -8.13
N VAL A 185 27.60 -9.82 -8.48
CA VAL A 185 28.19 -8.50 -8.24
C VAL A 185 27.50 -7.86 -7.05
N THR A 186 28.11 -7.95 -5.87
CA THR A 186 27.64 -7.19 -4.70
C THR A 186 27.91 -5.71 -4.96
N ARG A 187 26.84 -4.93 -5.23
CA ARG A 187 26.96 -3.47 -5.27
C ARG A 187 27.10 -2.97 -3.83
N MET A 188 28.32 -2.56 -3.46
CA MET A 188 28.49 -1.80 -2.22
C MET A 188 27.78 -0.46 -2.38
N VAL A 189 26.69 -0.27 -1.64
CA VAL A 189 26.09 1.05 -1.44
C VAL A 189 27.06 1.82 -0.56
N TYR A 190 27.77 2.78 -1.14
CA TYR A 190 28.57 3.73 -0.35
C TYR A 190 27.60 4.71 0.29
N GLU A 191 27.56 4.75 1.63
CA GLU A 191 26.98 5.83 2.42
C GLU A 191 27.65 7.18 2.14
#